data_956044da26a9292e4f4a1dbc7aea3220
#
_entry.id   956044da26a9292e4f4a1dbc7aea3220
#
_cell.length_a   1.000
_cell.length_b   1.000
_cell.length_c   1.000
_cell.angle_alpha   90.00
_cell.angle_beta   90.00
_cell.angle_gamma   90.00
#
_symmetry.space_group_name_H-M   'P 1'
#
loop_
_entity.id
_entity.type
_entity.pdbx_description
1 polymer ?
#
loop_
_entity_poly.entity_id
_entity_poly.type
_entity_poly.pdbx_seq_one_letter_code
_entity_poly.pdbx_strand_id
1 'polypeptide(L)'
;MACGYGGSVGAMKAMGADAMGLSDNELKQIVTDWRKASPNIVQLWWDVERMAIKAVGGKTQTETHGIKFSYESGFLFIELPSGRRLAYVKPRIEENRFGGESITYDGVGTSKKWQRLETYSGKLVENIVQGIARDLLFYSLQTLSHCFIVGHIHDEMIIEADRRMSLQAVCEQMARTPTWAKGLLLRADGYECEFYKKD
;
A
#
# COMPACT_ATOMS: atom_id res chain seq x y z
N MET A 1 4.97 8.71 -7.94
CA MET A 1 3.94 7.68 -7.74
C MET A 1 4.07 6.54 -8.76
N ALA A 2 4.05 6.78 -10.09
CA ALA A 2 4.16 5.70 -11.09
C ALA A 2 5.35 4.74 -10.86
N CYS A 3 6.54 5.25 -10.67
CA CYS A 3 7.74 4.43 -10.45
C CYS A 3 7.69 3.63 -9.15
N GLY A 4 7.07 4.15 -8.08
CA GLY A 4 7.04 3.51 -6.76
C GLY A 4 6.34 2.14 -6.73
N TYR A 5 5.44 1.89 -7.69
CA TYR A 5 4.67 0.65 -7.80
C TYR A 5 4.97 -0.12 -9.10
N GLY A 6 6.21 -0.07 -9.55
CA GLY A 6 6.68 -0.85 -10.69
C GLY A 6 6.25 -0.31 -12.06
N GLY A 7 5.64 0.86 -12.11
CA GLY A 7 5.24 1.49 -13.36
C GLY A 7 6.43 1.78 -14.30
N SER A 8 6.14 1.79 -15.59
CA SER A 8 7.08 2.10 -16.66
C SER A 8 6.60 3.31 -17.45
N VAL A 9 7.18 3.55 -18.63
CA VAL A 9 6.81 4.66 -19.54
C VAL A 9 5.31 4.75 -19.77
N GLY A 10 4.63 3.62 -20.00
CA GLY A 10 3.16 3.61 -20.19
C GLY A 10 2.39 4.13 -18.98
N ALA A 11 2.82 3.79 -17.76
CA ALA A 11 2.20 4.30 -16.55
C ALA A 11 2.44 5.81 -16.36
N MET A 12 3.64 6.30 -16.70
CA MET A 12 3.94 7.74 -16.66
C MET A 12 3.09 8.53 -17.65
N LYS A 13 2.93 8.01 -18.88
CA LYS A 13 2.06 8.61 -19.91
C LYS A 13 0.59 8.65 -19.43
N ALA A 14 0.10 7.54 -18.88
CA ALA A 14 -1.27 7.50 -18.32
C ALA A 14 -1.50 8.52 -17.19
N MET A 15 -0.43 8.99 -16.54
CA MET A 15 -0.45 10.04 -15.51
C MET A 15 -0.15 11.43 -16.07
N GLY A 16 -0.14 11.62 -17.39
CA GLY A 16 0.01 12.91 -18.05
C GLY A 16 1.44 13.33 -18.39
N ALA A 17 2.42 12.43 -18.35
CA ALA A 17 3.80 12.76 -18.71
C ALA A 17 3.95 13.23 -20.17
N ASP A 18 3.05 12.81 -21.06
CA ASP A 18 3.00 13.27 -22.46
C ASP A 18 2.78 14.79 -22.56
N ALA A 19 1.93 15.34 -21.65
CA ALA A 19 1.65 16.77 -21.59
C ALA A 19 2.86 17.61 -21.14
N MET A 20 3.89 16.97 -20.58
CA MET A 20 5.14 17.62 -20.15
C MET A 20 6.19 17.72 -21.28
N GLY A 21 5.86 17.24 -22.49
CA GLY A 21 6.75 17.31 -23.67
C GLY A 21 7.96 16.36 -23.60
N LEU A 22 7.94 15.36 -22.72
CA LEU A 22 9.03 14.42 -22.57
C LEU A 22 8.94 13.29 -23.62
N SER A 23 10.05 12.97 -24.25
CA SER A 23 10.17 11.84 -25.17
C SER A 23 10.18 10.50 -24.45
N ASP A 24 9.84 9.42 -25.16
CA ASP A 24 9.88 8.05 -24.61
C ASP A 24 11.26 7.66 -24.06
N ASN A 25 12.33 8.18 -24.66
CA ASN A 25 13.69 7.92 -24.21
C ASN A 25 13.98 8.62 -22.88
N GLU A 26 13.54 9.87 -22.71
CA GLU A 26 13.66 10.58 -21.44
C GLU A 26 12.82 9.92 -20.34
N LEU A 27 11.60 9.50 -20.66
CA LEU A 27 10.75 8.75 -19.72
C LEU A 27 11.38 7.41 -19.32
N LYS A 28 12.00 6.67 -20.25
CA LYS A 28 12.77 5.44 -19.96
C LYS A 28 13.97 5.73 -19.06
N GLN A 29 14.68 6.82 -19.32
CA GLN A 29 15.82 7.22 -18.51
C GLN A 29 15.39 7.53 -17.07
N ILE A 30 14.32 8.32 -16.90
CA ILE A 30 13.74 8.65 -15.58
C ILE A 30 13.38 7.37 -14.79
N VAL A 31 12.69 6.42 -15.42
CA VAL A 31 12.34 5.13 -14.79
C VAL A 31 13.60 4.36 -14.38
N THR A 32 14.61 4.33 -15.25
CA THR A 32 15.86 3.63 -14.98
C THR A 32 16.62 4.26 -13.82
N ASP A 33 16.74 5.57 -13.81
CA ASP A 33 17.47 6.30 -12.77
C ASP A 33 16.75 6.21 -11.43
N TRP A 34 15.39 6.30 -11.43
CA TRP A 34 14.60 6.07 -10.22
C TRP A 34 14.84 4.69 -9.62
N ARG A 35 14.83 3.63 -10.45
CA ARG A 35 15.08 2.26 -9.99
C ARG A 35 16.50 2.08 -9.44
N LYS A 36 17.50 2.71 -10.07
CA LYS A 36 18.87 2.72 -9.57
C LYS A 36 19.00 3.46 -8.23
N ALA A 37 18.29 4.57 -8.07
CA ALA A 37 18.28 5.35 -6.84
C ALA A 37 17.49 4.68 -5.71
N SER A 38 16.58 3.74 -6.03
CA SER A 38 15.69 3.09 -5.06
C SER A 38 15.81 1.55 -5.09
N PRO A 39 17.03 0.97 -4.95
CA PRO A 39 17.24 -0.46 -5.16
C PRO A 39 16.48 -1.33 -4.15
N ASN A 40 16.32 -0.88 -2.90
CA ASN A 40 15.59 -1.61 -1.87
C ASN A 40 14.09 -1.74 -2.19
N ILE A 41 13.49 -0.73 -2.83
CA ILE A 41 12.09 -0.80 -3.26
C ILE A 41 11.94 -1.78 -4.42
N VAL A 42 12.87 -1.75 -5.37
CA VAL A 42 12.88 -2.70 -6.49
C VAL A 42 13.06 -4.14 -5.99
N GLN A 43 13.94 -4.35 -5.01
CA GLN A 43 14.13 -5.66 -4.38
C GLN A 43 12.86 -6.12 -3.67
N LEU A 44 12.19 -5.23 -2.94
CA LEU A 44 10.91 -5.53 -2.26
C LEU A 44 9.84 -6.01 -3.25
N TRP A 45 9.73 -5.41 -4.44
CA TRP A 45 8.76 -5.87 -5.45
C TRP A 45 8.98 -7.33 -5.82
N TRP A 46 10.23 -7.68 -6.15
CA TRP A 46 10.58 -9.03 -6.59
C TRP A 46 10.47 -10.06 -5.46
N ASP A 47 10.85 -9.69 -4.26
CA ASP A 47 10.74 -10.58 -3.10
C ASP A 47 9.28 -10.87 -2.77
N VAL A 48 8.40 -9.86 -2.76
CA VAL A 48 6.97 -10.01 -2.52
C VAL A 48 6.32 -10.90 -3.58
N GLU A 49 6.59 -10.65 -4.86
CA GLU A 49 6.04 -11.45 -5.96
C GLU A 49 6.49 -12.90 -5.89
N ARG A 50 7.79 -13.13 -5.72
CA ARG A 50 8.37 -14.46 -5.61
C ARG A 50 7.76 -15.26 -4.44
N MET A 51 7.59 -14.62 -3.27
CA MET A 51 7.00 -15.28 -2.11
C MET A 51 5.51 -15.56 -2.29
N ALA A 52 4.77 -14.65 -2.91
CA ALA A 52 3.36 -14.84 -3.23
C ALA A 52 3.16 -16.00 -4.24
N ILE A 53 3.94 -16.03 -5.33
CA ILE A 53 3.91 -17.12 -6.33
C ILE A 53 4.25 -18.47 -5.65
N LYS A 54 5.32 -18.51 -4.84
CA LYS A 54 5.71 -19.71 -4.11
C LYS A 54 4.62 -20.19 -3.15
N ALA A 55 3.93 -19.29 -2.45
CA ALA A 55 2.83 -19.64 -1.55
C ALA A 55 1.64 -20.26 -2.32
N VAL A 56 1.26 -19.69 -3.46
CA VAL A 56 0.16 -20.18 -4.29
C VAL A 56 0.51 -21.52 -4.95
N GLY A 57 1.66 -21.61 -5.60
CA GLY A 57 2.09 -22.80 -6.35
C GLY A 57 2.37 -24.01 -5.43
N GLY A 58 3.03 -23.76 -4.31
CA GLY A 58 3.35 -24.81 -3.32
C GLY A 58 2.23 -25.08 -2.31
N LYS A 59 1.14 -24.30 -2.31
CA LYS A 59 0.08 -24.33 -1.28
C LYS A 59 0.66 -24.31 0.13
N THR A 60 1.61 -23.43 0.37
CA THR A 60 2.44 -23.37 1.58
C THR A 60 2.47 -21.97 2.16
N GLN A 61 3.14 -21.81 3.28
CA GLN A 61 3.44 -20.52 3.87
C GLN A 61 4.85 -20.07 3.46
N THR A 62 4.99 -18.78 3.17
CA THR A 62 6.26 -18.11 2.88
C THR A 62 6.30 -16.77 3.58
N GLU A 63 7.50 -16.18 3.71
CA GLU A 63 7.66 -14.89 4.38
C GLU A 63 8.78 -14.07 3.72
N THR A 64 8.62 -12.75 3.68
CA THR A 64 9.67 -11.80 3.34
C THR A 64 9.35 -10.43 3.94
N HIS A 65 10.36 -9.69 4.40
CA HIS A 65 10.22 -8.33 4.96
C HIS A 65 9.16 -8.21 6.08
N GLY A 66 8.97 -9.27 6.89
CA GLY A 66 7.95 -9.32 7.94
C GLY A 66 6.51 -9.46 7.44
N ILE A 67 6.34 -9.80 6.17
CA ILE A 67 5.05 -10.04 5.52
C ILE A 67 4.94 -11.54 5.24
N LYS A 68 3.86 -12.17 5.70
CA LYS A 68 3.62 -13.59 5.51
C LYS A 68 2.59 -13.83 4.41
N PHE A 69 2.81 -14.86 3.62
CA PHE A 69 1.93 -15.29 2.54
C PHE A 69 1.50 -16.71 2.84
N SER A 70 0.21 -17.00 2.80
CA SER A 70 -0.30 -18.35 2.99
C SER A 70 -1.41 -18.67 2.00
N TYR A 71 -1.43 -19.92 1.51
CA TYR A 71 -2.54 -20.44 0.72
C TYR A 71 -3.44 -21.29 1.62
N GLU A 72 -4.66 -20.82 1.87
CA GLU A 72 -5.61 -21.47 2.76
C GLU A 72 -7.01 -21.49 2.14
N SER A 73 -7.64 -22.65 2.03
CA SER A 73 -9.05 -22.81 1.60
C SER A 73 -9.40 -22.07 0.31
N GLY A 74 -8.50 -22.03 -0.66
CA GLY A 74 -8.74 -21.34 -1.94
C GLY A 74 -8.48 -19.83 -1.92
N PHE A 75 -7.77 -19.33 -0.92
CA PHE A 75 -7.34 -17.94 -0.82
C PHE A 75 -5.82 -17.84 -0.70
N LEU A 76 -5.25 -16.82 -1.32
CA LEU A 76 -3.96 -16.30 -0.91
C LEU A 76 -4.21 -15.22 0.14
N PHE A 77 -3.72 -15.43 1.34
CA PHE A 77 -3.66 -14.42 2.38
C PHE A 77 -2.28 -13.78 2.43
N ILE A 78 -2.26 -12.47 2.57
CA ILE A 78 -1.06 -11.68 2.85
C ILE A 78 -1.26 -11.08 4.24
N GLU A 79 -0.52 -11.58 5.24
CA GLU A 79 -0.55 -11.08 6.60
C GLU A 79 0.45 -9.93 6.74
N LEU A 80 -0.08 -8.77 7.12
CA LEU A 80 0.67 -7.54 7.36
C LEU A 80 1.33 -7.60 8.74
N PRO A 81 2.35 -6.75 9.01
CA PRO A 81 3.00 -6.69 10.32
C PRO A 81 2.04 -6.41 11.49
N SER A 82 0.91 -5.77 11.24
CA SER A 82 -0.17 -5.54 12.21
C SER A 82 -0.95 -6.81 12.60
N GLY A 83 -0.76 -7.92 11.87
CA GLY A 83 -1.54 -9.15 11.98
C GLY A 83 -2.81 -9.15 11.10
N ARG A 84 -3.15 -8.03 10.46
CA ARG A 84 -4.28 -7.99 9.52
C ARG A 84 -3.93 -8.70 8.22
N ARG A 85 -4.91 -9.35 7.60
CA ARG A 85 -4.73 -10.16 6.38
C ARG A 85 -5.46 -9.52 5.19
N LEU A 86 -4.76 -9.40 4.07
CA LEU A 86 -5.35 -9.14 2.77
C LEU A 86 -5.70 -10.48 2.13
N ALA A 87 -6.85 -10.57 1.43
CA ALA A 87 -7.34 -11.82 0.86
C ALA A 87 -7.51 -11.72 -0.66
N TYR A 88 -6.95 -12.68 -1.39
CA TYR A 88 -7.09 -12.83 -2.84
C TYR A 88 -7.81 -14.14 -3.12
N VAL A 89 -8.99 -14.05 -3.75
CA VAL A 89 -9.92 -15.17 -3.93
C VAL A 89 -9.50 -16.04 -5.10
N LYS A 90 -9.47 -17.37 -4.92
CA LYS A 90 -9.11 -18.37 -5.93
C LYS A 90 -7.86 -18.00 -6.73
N PRO A 91 -6.72 -17.75 -6.07
CA PRO A 91 -5.50 -17.40 -6.75
C PRO A 91 -5.03 -18.54 -7.66
N ARG A 92 -4.49 -18.17 -8.83
CA ARG A 92 -3.85 -19.10 -9.77
C ARG A 92 -2.57 -18.48 -10.29
N ILE A 93 -1.63 -19.33 -10.67
CA ILE A 93 -0.44 -18.91 -11.42
C ILE A 93 -0.78 -19.09 -12.90
N GLU A 94 -0.66 -18.02 -13.67
CA GLU A 94 -0.91 -17.99 -15.10
C GLU A 94 0.23 -17.23 -15.79
N GLU A 95 0.45 -17.49 -17.07
CA GLU A 95 1.43 -16.77 -17.87
C GLU A 95 0.93 -15.35 -18.17
N ASN A 96 1.74 -14.34 -17.90
CA ASN A 96 1.43 -12.96 -18.21
C ASN A 96 1.78 -12.63 -19.68
N ARG A 97 1.33 -11.47 -20.16
CA ARG A 97 1.57 -11.00 -21.54
C ARG A 97 3.05 -10.85 -21.93
N PHE A 98 3.97 -11.01 -20.98
CA PHE A 98 5.44 -10.90 -21.20
C PHE A 98 6.14 -12.26 -21.11
N GLY A 99 5.39 -13.39 -21.01
CA GLY A 99 5.93 -14.74 -20.92
C GLY A 99 6.43 -15.14 -19.53
N GLY A 100 6.15 -14.34 -18.50
CA GLY A 100 6.48 -14.66 -17.10
C GLY A 100 5.27 -15.15 -16.32
N GLU A 101 5.51 -15.74 -15.16
CA GLU A 101 4.44 -16.12 -14.23
C GLU A 101 3.83 -14.89 -13.54
N SER A 102 2.52 -14.87 -13.40
CA SER A 102 1.79 -13.89 -12.59
C SER A 102 0.68 -14.56 -11.79
N ILE A 103 0.22 -13.88 -10.75
CA ILE A 103 -0.93 -14.33 -9.98
C ILE A 103 -2.19 -13.69 -10.55
N THR A 104 -3.17 -14.52 -10.86
CA THR A 104 -4.52 -14.07 -11.15
C THR A 104 -5.46 -14.47 -10.00
N TYR A 105 -6.53 -13.70 -9.77
CA TYR A 105 -7.48 -13.93 -8.70
C TYR A 105 -8.87 -13.41 -9.07
N ASP A 106 -9.92 -13.89 -8.39
CA ASP A 106 -11.28 -13.40 -8.60
C ASP A 106 -11.53 -12.16 -7.72
N GLY A 107 -12.06 -11.09 -8.31
CA GLY A 107 -12.31 -9.84 -7.61
C GLY A 107 -13.17 -8.87 -8.41
N VAL A 108 -13.49 -7.73 -7.81
CA VAL A 108 -14.24 -6.65 -8.45
C VAL A 108 -13.30 -5.80 -9.28
N GLY A 109 -13.48 -5.80 -10.58
CA GLY A 109 -12.71 -4.98 -11.52
C GLY A 109 -13.19 -3.54 -11.64
N THR A 110 -12.56 -2.75 -12.50
CA THR A 110 -12.91 -1.34 -12.79
C THR A 110 -14.33 -1.16 -13.28
N SER A 111 -14.88 -2.18 -13.96
CA SER A 111 -16.28 -2.23 -14.40
C SER A 111 -17.29 -2.48 -13.26
N LYS A 112 -16.84 -2.55 -12.00
CA LYS A 112 -17.63 -2.92 -10.81
C LYS A 112 -18.29 -4.32 -10.90
N LYS A 113 -17.79 -5.18 -11.80
CA LYS A 113 -18.23 -6.58 -11.94
C LYS A 113 -17.19 -7.52 -11.35
N TRP A 114 -17.68 -8.65 -10.83
CA TRP A 114 -16.85 -9.75 -10.39
C TRP A 114 -16.22 -10.42 -11.60
N GLN A 115 -14.89 -10.48 -11.62
CA GLN A 115 -14.13 -11.00 -12.76
C GLN A 115 -12.75 -11.49 -12.35
N ARG A 116 -12.08 -12.18 -13.28
CA ARG A 116 -10.68 -12.56 -13.13
C ARG A 116 -9.79 -11.33 -13.30
N LEU A 117 -8.90 -11.12 -12.35
CA LEU A 117 -7.95 -10.00 -12.32
C LEU A 117 -6.54 -10.55 -12.26
N GLU A 118 -5.61 -9.88 -12.94
CA GLU A 118 -4.18 -10.13 -12.83
C GLU A 118 -3.55 -9.17 -11.82
N THR A 119 -2.59 -9.67 -11.04
CA THR A 119 -1.75 -8.84 -10.18
C THR A 119 -0.27 -9.09 -10.47
N TYR A 120 0.56 -8.16 -10.06
CA TYR A 120 2.01 -8.19 -10.26
C TYR A 120 2.71 -7.56 -9.05
N SER A 121 4.04 -7.67 -9.01
CA SER A 121 4.88 -7.24 -7.90
C SER A 121 4.54 -5.85 -7.35
N GLY A 122 4.48 -4.84 -8.21
CA GLY A 122 4.17 -3.47 -7.82
C GLY A 122 2.76 -3.31 -7.25
N LYS A 123 1.77 -4.05 -7.78
CA LYS A 123 0.38 -4.01 -7.29
C LYS A 123 0.22 -4.70 -5.94
N LEU A 124 0.93 -5.80 -5.72
CA LEU A 124 0.97 -6.46 -4.42
C LEU A 124 1.58 -5.54 -3.36
N VAL A 125 2.72 -4.91 -3.68
CA VAL A 125 3.38 -3.96 -2.77
C VAL A 125 2.50 -2.73 -2.51
N GLU A 126 1.81 -2.19 -3.53
CA GLU A 126 0.84 -1.10 -3.34
C GLU A 126 -0.22 -1.48 -2.30
N ASN A 127 -0.86 -2.65 -2.45
CA ASN A 127 -1.89 -3.11 -1.52
C ASN A 127 -1.34 -3.33 -0.10
N ILE A 128 -0.13 -3.86 0.03
CA ILE A 128 0.55 -4.05 1.31
C ILE A 128 0.82 -2.70 1.98
N VAL A 129 1.43 -1.75 1.26
CA VAL A 129 1.77 -0.42 1.81
C VAL A 129 0.52 0.36 2.20
N GLN A 130 -0.50 0.37 1.35
CA GLN A 130 -1.80 0.98 1.66
C GLN A 130 -2.46 0.31 2.87
N GLY A 131 -2.33 -1.01 2.95
CA GLY A 131 -2.81 -1.77 4.11
C GLY A 131 -2.13 -1.35 5.41
N ILE A 132 -0.80 -1.27 5.40
CA ILE A 132 0.00 -0.84 6.56
C ILE A 132 -0.33 0.60 6.95
N ALA A 133 -0.43 1.52 5.99
CA ALA A 133 -0.80 2.92 6.25
C ALA A 133 -2.16 3.02 6.94
N ARG A 134 -3.15 2.25 6.48
CA ARG A 134 -4.45 2.16 7.15
C ARG A 134 -4.35 1.63 8.57
N ASP A 135 -3.52 0.61 8.82
CA ASP A 135 -3.35 0.03 10.15
C ASP A 135 -2.71 1.03 11.13
N LEU A 136 -1.80 1.89 10.63
CA LEU A 136 -1.22 3.00 11.40
C LEU A 136 -2.27 4.02 11.81
N LEU A 137 -3.13 4.45 10.88
CA LEU A 137 -4.22 5.36 11.20
C LEU A 137 -5.19 4.73 12.24
N PHE A 138 -5.54 3.46 12.07
CA PHE A 138 -6.43 2.76 13.01
C PHE A 138 -5.79 2.58 14.40
N TYR A 139 -4.48 2.40 14.46
CA TYR A 139 -3.78 2.44 15.75
C TYR A 139 -3.92 3.82 16.41
N SER A 140 -3.77 4.91 15.67
CA SER A 140 -3.96 6.26 16.18
C SER A 140 -5.42 6.50 16.64
N LEU A 141 -6.42 6.02 15.86
CA LEU A 141 -7.83 6.08 16.26
C LEU A 141 -8.10 5.34 17.59
N GLN A 142 -7.46 4.19 17.80
CA GLN A 142 -7.60 3.44 19.06
C GLN A 142 -6.95 4.17 20.24
N THR A 143 -5.74 4.71 20.05
CA THR A 143 -5.02 5.40 21.13
C THR A 143 -5.62 6.76 21.51
N LEU A 144 -6.35 7.38 20.57
CA LEU A 144 -7.11 8.62 20.75
C LEU A 144 -8.60 8.40 20.95
N SER A 145 -9.05 7.18 21.26
CA SER A 145 -10.48 6.85 21.42
C SER A 145 -11.20 7.61 22.54
N HIS A 146 -10.45 8.24 23.44
CA HIS A 146 -10.97 9.14 24.47
C HIS A 146 -11.33 10.54 23.95
N CYS A 147 -10.89 10.89 22.73
CA CYS A 147 -11.25 12.12 22.03
C CYS A 147 -12.56 11.94 21.28
N PHE A 148 -13.28 13.03 21.03
CA PHE A 148 -14.50 13.00 20.22
C PHE A 148 -14.14 13.01 18.74
N ILE A 149 -13.82 11.82 18.20
CA ILE A 149 -13.46 11.63 16.78
C ILE A 149 -14.74 11.62 15.96
N VAL A 150 -14.94 12.61 15.11
CA VAL A 150 -16.12 12.75 14.24
C VAL A 150 -15.93 12.12 12.86
N GLY A 151 -14.67 11.88 12.45
CA GLY A 151 -14.38 11.23 11.19
C GLY A 151 -12.88 11.02 10.93
N HIS A 152 -12.57 10.31 9.85
CA HIS A 152 -11.22 10.18 9.33
C HIS A 152 -11.27 10.12 7.79
N ILE A 153 -10.24 10.64 7.14
CA ILE A 153 -10.11 10.65 5.67
C ILE A 153 -8.66 10.32 5.33
N HIS A 154 -8.45 9.21 4.61
CA HIS A 154 -7.12 8.72 4.22
C HIS A 154 -6.15 8.59 5.41
N ASP A 155 -5.34 9.60 5.68
CA ASP A 155 -4.33 9.71 6.73
C ASP A 155 -4.64 10.81 7.75
N GLU A 156 -5.82 11.42 7.63
CA GLU A 156 -6.32 12.48 8.52
C GLU A 156 -7.30 11.93 9.57
N MET A 157 -7.29 12.57 10.75
CA MET A 157 -8.27 12.37 11.80
C MET A 157 -8.94 13.71 12.12
N ILE A 158 -10.26 13.71 12.18
CA ILE A 158 -11.05 14.89 12.49
C ILE A 158 -11.59 14.72 13.92
N ILE A 159 -11.21 15.64 14.80
CA ILE A 159 -11.60 15.63 16.22
C ILE A 159 -12.35 16.91 16.53
N GLU A 160 -13.56 16.78 17.07
CA GLU A 160 -14.26 17.90 17.69
C GLU A 160 -13.75 18.03 19.13
N ALA A 161 -13.22 19.19 19.49
CA ALA A 161 -12.48 19.36 20.73
C ALA A 161 -12.80 20.66 21.45
N ASP A 162 -12.68 20.65 22.79
CA ASP A 162 -12.64 21.84 23.60
C ASP A 162 -11.36 22.66 23.25
N ARG A 163 -11.46 23.99 23.28
CA ARG A 163 -10.34 24.89 22.96
C ARG A 163 -9.11 24.71 23.89
N ARG A 164 -9.26 23.98 25.00
CA ARG A 164 -8.16 23.65 25.91
C ARG A 164 -7.41 22.38 25.50
N MET A 165 -7.91 21.62 24.53
CA MET A 165 -7.19 20.45 24.03
C MET A 165 -5.92 20.90 23.30
N SER A 166 -4.81 20.26 23.61
CA SER A 166 -3.54 20.57 22.94
C SER A 166 -3.45 19.83 21.61
N LEU A 167 -3.45 20.57 20.51
CA LEU A 167 -3.17 20.05 19.17
C LEU A 167 -1.83 19.29 19.12
N GLN A 168 -0.81 19.84 19.75
CA GLN A 168 0.50 19.21 19.80
C GLN A 168 0.46 17.84 20.47
N ALA A 169 -0.28 17.67 21.58
CA ALA A 169 -0.42 16.38 22.26
C ALA A 169 -1.13 15.33 21.39
N VAL A 170 -2.10 15.74 20.59
CA VAL A 170 -2.76 14.88 19.60
C VAL A 170 -1.77 14.44 18.51
N CYS A 171 -1.03 15.38 17.93
CA CYS A 171 -0.02 15.08 16.92
C CYS A 171 1.09 14.16 17.46
N GLU A 172 1.58 14.40 18.67
CA GLU A 172 2.55 13.53 19.34
C GLU A 172 2.01 12.10 19.55
N GLN A 173 0.72 11.97 19.92
CA GLN A 173 0.09 10.67 20.05
C GLN A 173 -0.06 9.96 18.72
N MET A 174 -0.45 10.68 17.66
CA MET A 174 -0.53 10.12 16.29
C MET A 174 0.84 9.70 15.75
N ALA A 175 1.90 10.40 16.14
CA ALA A 175 3.28 10.08 15.74
C ALA A 175 3.88 8.88 16.49
N ARG A 176 3.18 8.29 17.45
CA ARG A 176 3.67 7.09 18.17
C ARG A 176 3.66 5.87 17.29
N THR A 177 4.83 5.24 17.21
CA THR A 177 5.01 4.02 16.42
C THR A 177 4.45 2.82 17.18
N PRO A 178 3.53 2.03 16.59
CA PRO A 178 3.06 0.79 17.20
C PRO A 178 4.17 -0.26 17.30
N THR A 179 4.03 -1.19 18.23
CA THR A 179 5.06 -2.21 18.50
C THR A 179 5.40 -3.10 17.30
N TRP A 180 4.43 -3.33 16.43
CA TRP A 180 4.58 -4.11 15.21
C TRP A 180 5.28 -3.35 14.06
N ALA A 181 5.44 -2.01 14.17
CA ALA A 181 6.11 -1.16 13.19
C ALA A 181 7.43 -0.58 13.73
N LYS A 182 8.14 -1.33 14.58
CA LYS A 182 9.38 -0.89 15.21
C LYS A 182 10.39 -0.35 14.19
N GLY A 183 10.89 0.86 14.45
CA GLY A 183 11.87 1.55 13.60
C GLY A 183 11.24 2.45 12.52
N LEU A 184 9.92 2.42 12.34
CA LEU A 184 9.24 3.36 11.47
C LEU A 184 9.17 4.73 12.15
N LEU A 185 9.65 5.77 11.47
CA LEU A 185 9.55 7.15 11.93
C LEU A 185 8.22 7.74 11.43
N LEU A 186 7.33 8.03 12.38
CA LEU A 186 6.05 8.67 12.10
C LEU A 186 6.12 10.14 12.51
N ARG A 187 5.42 10.97 11.77
CA ARG A 187 5.18 12.37 12.08
C ARG A 187 3.73 12.70 11.77
N ALA A 188 3.12 13.50 12.62
CA ALA A 188 1.82 14.08 12.40
C ALA A 188 1.90 15.59 12.55
N ASP A 189 1.24 16.29 11.66
CA ASP A 189 1.01 17.73 11.72
C ASP A 189 -0.50 17.95 11.79
N GLY A 190 -0.94 19.10 12.30
CA GLY A 190 -2.36 19.39 12.41
C GLY A 190 -2.61 20.90 12.46
N TYR A 191 -3.87 21.27 12.34
CA TYR A 191 -4.34 22.64 12.47
C TYR A 191 -5.71 22.69 13.14
N GLU A 192 -6.07 23.82 13.70
CA GLU A 192 -7.38 24.07 14.30
C GLU A 192 -8.25 24.89 13.33
N CYS A 193 -9.53 24.56 13.27
CA CYS A 193 -10.50 25.25 12.43
C CYS A 193 -11.90 25.19 13.06
N GLU A 194 -12.78 26.11 12.68
CA GLU A 194 -14.18 26.14 13.15
C GLU A 194 -15.09 25.17 12.38
N PHE A 195 -14.67 24.78 11.18
CA PHE A 195 -15.36 23.79 10.33
C PHE A 195 -14.34 23.05 9.49
N TYR A 196 -14.64 21.80 9.14
CA TYR A 196 -13.75 21.00 8.31
C TYR A 196 -13.54 21.65 6.94
N LYS A 197 -12.29 21.80 6.55
CA LYS A 197 -11.85 22.20 5.21
C LYS A 197 -10.67 21.33 4.82
N LYS A 198 -10.61 21.01 3.54
CA LYS A 198 -9.44 20.35 2.97
C LYS A 198 -8.44 21.43 2.54
N ASP A 199 -7.15 21.20 2.84
CA ASP A 199 -6.06 22.06 2.35
C ASP A 199 -5.83 21.90 0.85
#